data_2173dc39cacfef3c5cda9409748e1dff
#
_entry.id   2173dc39cacfef3c5cda9409748e1dff
#
_cell.length_a   1.000
_cell.length_b   1.000
_cell.length_c   1.000
_cell.angle_alpha   90.00
_cell.angle_beta   90.00
_cell.angle_gamma   90.00
#
_symmetry.space_group_name_H-M   'P 1'
#
loop_
_entity.id
_entity.type
_entity.pdbx_description
1 polymer ?
#
loop_
_entity_poly.entity_id
_entity_poly.type
_entity_poly.pdbx_seq_one_letter_code
_entity_poly.pdbx_strand_id
1 'polypeptide(L)'
;RRLVKLPEMHATEYVGRDWVLELIDGQPASVNAVAPHTHAPPPLDEHDVLVTTDAVALNFKNILSATGLLPATDRLSEFSGIVREVGAGVTRFRVGDRVMGTAGGTREGIVALASEYAMTKVPANMSKEEAAAFTIAYGTVWHGLVHLAQIRRGETILIHAAAGGVGLCAIQIAQRFGLEVFCTVSSQEKRDYLHYNLGVPYENMANSRSIATWLQGGRDWLAKRGKDGFDVVLNSLQGAALQAGIDALAYLGRFVDISKRDHLAGTPMLMSGFAKAINYIAIELGLLGLHAPQRMAEPVSYTHLRAHETDSY
;
A
#
# COMPACT_ATOMS: atom_id res chain seq x y z
N ARG A 1 18.79 10.30 -19.27
CA ARG A 1 17.96 9.08 -19.53
C ARG A 1 16.94 9.49 -20.57
N ARG A 2 16.94 8.81 -21.72
CA ARG A 2 16.04 9.10 -22.84
C ARG A 2 14.74 8.35 -22.60
N LEU A 3 13.64 9.07 -22.44
CA LEU A 3 12.30 8.48 -22.57
C LEU A 3 12.16 8.04 -24.04
N VAL A 4 12.05 6.75 -24.27
CA VAL A 4 11.72 6.22 -25.59
C VAL A 4 10.21 6.35 -25.73
N LYS A 5 9.76 7.18 -26.67
CA LYS A 5 8.34 7.25 -27.04
C LYS A 5 7.96 5.87 -27.58
N LEU A 6 7.04 5.18 -26.92
CA LEU A 6 6.46 3.96 -27.47
C LEU A 6 5.77 4.30 -28.79
N PRO A 7 5.82 3.44 -29.81
CA PRO A 7 5.07 3.66 -31.05
C PRO A 7 3.59 3.84 -30.71
N GLU A 8 2.94 4.81 -31.35
CA GLU A 8 1.50 5.01 -31.22
C GLU A 8 0.80 3.73 -31.71
N MET A 9 0.33 2.95 -30.77
CA MET A 9 -0.44 1.74 -31.06
C MET A 9 -1.90 2.17 -31.25
N HIS A 10 -2.45 1.92 -32.42
CA HIS A 10 -3.85 2.22 -32.69
C HIS A 10 -4.74 1.21 -31.94
N ALA A 11 -5.59 1.73 -31.05
CA ALA A 11 -6.48 0.93 -30.20
C ALA A 11 -7.36 -0.07 -30.97
N THR A 12 -7.60 0.17 -32.26
CA THR A 12 -8.43 -0.68 -33.12
C THR A 12 -7.80 -2.03 -33.50
N GLU A 13 -6.47 -2.17 -33.41
CA GLU A 13 -5.79 -3.44 -33.78
C GLU A 13 -5.88 -4.50 -32.67
N TYR A 14 -6.42 -4.17 -31.51
CA TYR A 14 -6.30 -4.97 -30.29
C TYR A 14 -7.64 -5.35 -29.64
N VAL A 15 -8.72 -5.04 -30.29
CA VAL A 15 -10.07 -5.43 -29.84
C VAL A 15 -10.18 -6.96 -29.88
N GLY A 16 -10.37 -7.58 -28.70
CA GLY A 16 -10.58 -9.03 -28.57
C GLY A 16 -9.33 -9.87 -28.28
N ARG A 17 -8.17 -9.26 -28.00
CA ARG A 17 -6.95 -9.98 -27.61
C ARG A 17 -6.59 -9.69 -26.16
N ASP A 18 -6.29 -10.71 -25.38
CA ASP A 18 -5.79 -10.57 -24.02
C ASP A 18 -4.34 -10.05 -24.05
N TRP A 19 -4.08 -8.93 -23.40
CA TRP A 19 -2.76 -8.31 -23.30
C TRP A 19 -2.14 -8.59 -21.93
N VAL A 20 -0.85 -8.83 -21.93
CA VAL A 20 -0.06 -8.99 -20.72
C VAL A 20 1.11 -8.02 -20.78
N LEU A 21 1.31 -7.23 -19.71
CA LEU A 21 2.54 -6.50 -19.48
C LEU A 21 3.57 -7.46 -18.90
N GLU A 22 4.62 -7.77 -19.65
CA GLU A 22 5.70 -8.62 -19.24
C GLU A 22 6.98 -7.82 -19.02
N LEU A 23 7.60 -7.98 -17.84
CA LEU A 23 8.95 -7.48 -17.60
C LEU A 23 9.93 -8.51 -18.17
N ILE A 24 10.74 -8.12 -19.13
CA ILE A 24 11.76 -9.01 -19.70
C ILE A 24 12.90 -9.12 -18.69
N ASP A 25 13.14 -10.32 -18.20
CA ASP A 25 14.21 -10.63 -17.25
C ASP A 25 15.58 -10.20 -17.80
N GLY A 26 16.35 -9.50 -16.95
CA GLY A 26 17.74 -9.14 -17.19
C GLY A 26 18.00 -7.81 -17.88
N GLN A 27 16.96 -7.01 -18.21
CA GLN A 27 17.14 -5.65 -18.73
C GLN A 27 16.77 -4.61 -17.67
N PRO A 28 17.66 -3.70 -17.32
CA PRO A 28 17.31 -2.62 -16.39
C PRO A 28 16.30 -1.67 -17.06
N ALA A 29 15.12 -1.62 -16.50
CA ALA A 29 14.10 -0.59 -16.74
C ALA A 29 13.57 -0.47 -18.20
N SER A 30 13.32 -1.56 -18.88
CA SER A 30 12.49 -1.51 -20.08
C SER A 30 11.14 -2.18 -19.81
N VAL A 31 10.10 -1.35 -19.68
CA VAL A 31 8.73 -1.83 -19.81
C VAL A 31 8.51 -2.01 -21.31
N ASN A 32 8.62 -3.21 -21.81
CA ASN A 32 8.24 -3.52 -23.17
C ASN A 32 6.77 -3.94 -23.15
N ALA A 33 5.96 -3.22 -23.92
CA ALA A 33 4.62 -3.69 -24.27
C ALA A 33 4.78 -5.02 -25.01
N VAL A 34 4.17 -6.05 -24.50
CA VAL A 34 4.41 -7.39 -24.95
C VAL A 34 3.31 -7.87 -25.88
N ALA A 35 3.70 -8.72 -26.78
CA ALA A 35 2.86 -9.37 -27.74
C ALA A 35 1.59 -9.99 -27.09
N PRO A 36 0.48 -10.02 -27.84
CA PRO A 36 -0.73 -10.66 -27.38
C PRO A 36 -0.44 -12.15 -27.08
N HIS A 37 -0.69 -12.55 -25.83
CA HIS A 37 -0.68 -13.97 -25.52
C HIS A 37 -1.96 -14.61 -26.05
N THR A 38 -1.80 -15.57 -26.95
CA THR A 38 -2.91 -16.37 -27.51
C THR A 38 -3.30 -17.55 -26.60
N HIS A 39 -2.75 -17.61 -25.39
CA HIS A 39 -3.05 -18.72 -24.50
C HIS A 39 -4.35 -18.46 -23.73
N ALA A 40 -5.21 -19.46 -23.72
CA ALA A 40 -6.36 -19.49 -22.82
C ALA A 40 -5.90 -19.24 -21.37
N PRO A 41 -6.71 -18.55 -20.53
CA PRO A 41 -6.41 -18.44 -19.12
C PRO A 41 -6.18 -19.82 -18.52
N PRO A 42 -5.30 -19.96 -17.49
CA PRO A 42 -5.13 -21.24 -16.82
C PRO A 42 -6.47 -21.67 -16.23
N PRO A 43 -6.67 -22.98 -16.03
CA PRO A 43 -7.81 -23.45 -15.28
C PRO A 43 -7.85 -22.75 -13.92
N LEU A 44 -9.03 -22.37 -13.47
CA LEU A 44 -9.22 -21.71 -12.19
C LEU A 44 -9.08 -22.72 -11.06
N ASP A 45 -8.30 -22.37 -10.05
CA ASP A 45 -8.32 -23.07 -8.78
C ASP A 45 -9.65 -22.81 -8.04
N GLU A 46 -9.91 -23.61 -7.01
CA GLU A 46 -11.21 -23.64 -6.31
C GLU A 46 -11.69 -22.24 -5.85
N HIS A 47 -10.77 -21.40 -5.37
CA HIS A 47 -11.06 -20.04 -4.86
C HIS A 47 -10.61 -18.92 -5.79
N ASP A 48 -10.30 -19.21 -7.03
CA ASP A 48 -9.87 -18.25 -8.01
C ASP A 48 -11.05 -17.50 -8.65
N VAL A 49 -10.79 -16.23 -8.94
CA VAL A 49 -11.72 -15.34 -9.65
C VAL A 49 -10.98 -14.71 -10.82
N LEU A 50 -11.52 -14.90 -12.01
CA LEU A 50 -11.03 -14.24 -13.22
C LEU A 50 -11.81 -12.94 -13.44
N VAL A 51 -11.08 -11.83 -13.53
CA VAL A 51 -11.65 -10.48 -13.63
C VAL A 51 -11.19 -9.82 -14.93
N THR A 52 -12.13 -9.28 -15.71
CA THR A 52 -11.79 -8.32 -16.77
C THR A 52 -11.52 -6.98 -16.14
N THR A 53 -10.28 -6.46 -16.28
CA THR A 53 -9.86 -5.23 -15.61
C THR A 53 -10.33 -3.99 -16.34
N ASP A 54 -10.86 -3.03 -15.57
CA ASP A 54 -11.21 -1.69 -16.05
C ASP A 54 -10.08 -0.69 -15.80
N ALA A 55 -9.36 -0.87 -14.70
CA ALA A 55 -8.22 -0.04 -14.32
C ALA A 55 -7.20 -0.86 -13.49
N VAL A 56 -5.93 -0.51 -13.63
CA VAL A 56 -4.79 -1.07 -12.88
C VAL A 56 -3.99 0.09 -12.29
N ALA A 57 -3.62 -0.01 -11.02
CA ALA A 57 -2.79 1.01 -10.38
C ALA A 57 -1.33 0.55 -10.28
N LEU A 58 -0.42 1.52 -10.41
CA LEU A 58 1.01 1.34 -10.22
C LEU A 58 1.40 1.71 -8.79
N ASN A 59 1.90 0.74 -8.06
CA ASN A 59 2.45 0.92 -6.73
C ASN A 59 3.98 1.10 -6.77
N PHE A 60 4.54 1.68 -5.71
CA PHE A 60 6.00 1.84 -5.60
C PHE A 60 6.75 0.51 -5.70
N LYS A 61 6.15 -0.57 -5.22
CA LYS A 61 6.66 -1.93 -5.34
C LYS A 61 6.83 -2.37 -6.81
N ASN A 62 5.90 -2.02 -7.69
CA ASN A 62 6.00 -2.29 -9.12
C ASN A 62 7.23 -1.59 -9.74
N ILE A 63 7.50 -0.34 -9.32
CA ILE A 63 8.69 0.40 -9.74
C ILE A 63 9.96 -0.27 -9.25
N LEU A 64 9.99 -0.74 -7.99
CA LEU A 64 11.15 -1.44 -7.43
C LEU A 64 11.41 -2.77 -8.16
N SER A 65 10.38 -3.52 -8.50
CA SER A 65 10.50 -4.76 -9.29
C SER A 65 10.97 -4.45 -10.72
N ALA A 66 10.39 -3.43 -11.37
CA ALA A 66 10.79 -3.03 -12.73
C ALA A 66 12.24 -2.50 -12.81
N THR A 67 12.77 -1.98 -11.71
CA THR A 67 14.17 -1.50 -11.63
C THR A 67 15.15 -2.55 -11.12
N GLY A 68 14.69 -3.79 -10.87
CA GLY A 68 15.54 -4.89 -10.36
C GLY A 68 15.92 -4.76 -8.89
N LEU A 69 15.31 -3.84 -8.15
CA LEU A 69 15.54 -3.65 -6.71
C LEU A 69 14.74 -4.63 -5.84
N LEU A 70 13.73 -5.28 -6.42
CA LEU A 70 13.01 -6.41 -5.84
C LEU A 70 12.97 -7.57 -6.83
N PRO A 71 12.86 -8.82 -6.35
CA PRO A 71 12.70 -9.98 -7.23
C PRO A 71 11.49 -9.83 -8.17
N ALA A 72 11.63 -10.25 -9.42
CA ALA A 72 10.56 -10.21 -10.41
C ALA A 72 9.33 -11.06 -10.03
N THR A 73 9.50 -12.00 -9.11
CA THR A 73 8.43 -12.86 -8.57
C THR A 73 7.53 -12.12 -7.58
N ASP A 74 7.94 -10.96 -7.08
CA ASP A 74 7.18 -10.15 -6.11
C ASP A 74 6.22 -9.18 -6.83
N ARG A 75 5.39 -9.71 -7.71
CA ARG A 75 4.44 -8.96 -8.55
C ARG A 75 3.05 -8.97 -7.91
N LEU A 76 2.78 -7.99 -7.05
CA LEU A 76 1.44 -7.72 -6.58
C LEU A 76 0.88 -6.53 -7.35
N SER A 77 -0.12 -6.76 -8.18
CA SER A 77 -0.84 -5.72 -8.92
C SER A 77 -2.17 -5.41 -8.25
N GLU A 78 -2.59 -4.19 -8.38
CA GLU A 78 -3.84 -3.67 -7.84
C GLU A 78 -4.75 -3.29 -8.99
N PHE A 79 -6.00 -3.71 -8.93
CA PHE A 79 -6.94 -3.56 -10.03
C PHE A 79 -8.37 -3.25 -9.57
N SER A 80 -9.18 -2.76 -10.50
CA SER A 80 -10.63 -2.81 -10.46
C SER A 80 -11.16 -3.40 -11.77
N GLY A 81 -12.35 -4.03 -11.72
CA GLY A 81 -12.91 -4.65 -12.90
C GLY A 81 -14.23 -5.39 -12.65
N ILE A 82 -14.58 -6.26 -13.59
CA ILE A 82 -15.81 -7.04 -13.57
C ILE A 82 -15.45 -8.53 -13.55
N VAL A 83 -16.08 -9.28 -12.65
CA VAL A 83 -15.91 -10.73 -12.54
C VAL A 83 -16.40 -11.40 -13.83
N ARG A 84 -15.51 -12.15 -14.48
CA ARG A 84 -15.74 -12.89 -15.71
C ARG A 84 -16.05 -14.36 -15.47
N GLU A 85 -15.25 -14.99 -14.59
CA GLU A 85 -15.37 -16.42 -14.25
C GLU A 85 -15.03 -16.61 -12.77
N VAL A 86 -15.55 -17.66 -12.15
CA VAL A 86 -15.29 -18.02 -10.75
C VAL A 86 -14.98 -19.49 -10.60
N GLY A 87 -14.04 -19.85 -9.73
CA GLY A 87 -13.74 -21.21 -9.34
C GLY A 87 -14.91 -21.86 -8.58
N ALA A 88 -14.91 -23.19 -8.50
CA ALA A 88 -16.02 -23.96 -7.97
C ALA A 88 -16.33 -23.72 -6.48
N GLY A 89 -15.33 -23.31 -5.68
CA GLY A 89 -15.47 -22.99 -4.26
C GLY A 89 -15.74 -21.52 -3.95
N VAL A 90 -15.77 -20.64 -4.95
CA VAL A 90 -16.02 -19.21 -4.75
C VAL A 90 -17.43 -18.96 -4.26
N THR A 91 -17.58 -18.30 -3.12
CA THR A 91 -18.86 -17.99 -2.49
C THR A 91 -19.14 -16.49 -2.37
N ARG A 92 -18.10 -15.66 -2.42
CA ARG A 92 -18.18 -14.21 -2.15
C ARG A 92 -18.56 -13.39 -3.39
N PHE A 93 -18.33 -13.92 -4.58
CA PHE A 93 -18.52 -13.22 -5.84
C PHE A 93 -19.29 -14.07 -6.86
N ARG A 94 -19.87 -13.39 -7.83
CA ARG A 94 -20.53 -13.99 -9.00
C ARG A 94 -20.14 -13.23 -10.26
N VAL A 95 -20.29 -13.86 -11.40
CA VAL A 95 -20.09 -13.24 -12.73
C VAL A 95 -20.93 -11.95 -12.83
N GLY A 96 -20.29 -10.88 -13.30
CA GLY A 96 -20.88 -9.55 -13.42
C GLY A 96 -20.70 -8.63 -12.20
N ASP A 97 -20.20 -9.13 -11.07
CA ASP A 97 -19.90 -8.26 -9.91
C ASP A 97 -18.77 -7.27 -10.24
N ARG A 98 -18.94 -6.00 -9.86
CA ARG A 98 -17.87 -4.99 -9.88
C ARG A 98 -16.97 -5.20 -8.66
N VAL A 99 -15.68 -5.41 -8.92
CA VAL A 99 -14.71 -5.75 -7.87
C VAL A 99 -13.45 -4.91 -7.96
N MET A 100 -12.78 -4.79 -6.81
CA MET A 100 -11.42 -4.27 -6.68
C MET A 100 -10.60 -5.21 -5.81
N GLY A 101 -9.29 -5.27 -6.04
CA GLY A 101 -8.46 -6.18 -5.29
C GLY A 101 -7.01 -6.18 -5.73
N THR A 102 -6.31 -7.22 -5.29
CA THR A 102 -4.92 -7.47 -5.66
C THR A 102 -4.79 -8.82 -6.35
N ALA A 103 -3.99 -8.87 -7.40
CA ALA A 103 -3.62 -10.10 -8.08
C ALA A 103 -2.13 -10.37 -7.85
N GLY A 104 -1.81 -11.59 -7.44
CA GLY A 104 -0.43 -12.06 -7.37
C GLY A 104 -0.16 -12.95 -8.59
N GLY A 105 0.70 -12.51 -9.52
CA GLY A 105 1.07 -13.39 -10.62
C GLY A 105 1.40 -12.70 -11.93
N THR A 106 1.65 -13.51 -12.96
CA THR A 106 2.32 -13.17 -14.20
C THR A 106 1.43 -12.55 -15.28
N ARG A 107 0.18 -12.22 -14.98
CA ARG A 107 -0.78 -11.68 -15.97
C ARG A 107 -1.32 -10.34 -15.52
N GLU A 108 -0.57 -9.30 -15.79
CA GLU A 108 -0.98 -7.91 -15.67
C GLU A 108 -1.51 -7.46 -17.04
N GLY A 109 -2.73 -6.98 -17.10
CA GLY A 109 -3.30 -6.53 -18.36
C GLY A 109 -4.84 -6.43 -18.29
N ILE A 110 -5.50 -6.81 -19.36
CA ILE A 110 -6.96 -6.76 -19.47
C ILE A 110 -7.66 -7.78 -18.55
N VAL A 111 -6.91 -8.76 -18.03
CA VAL A 111 -7.45 -9.83 -17.19
C VAL A 111 -6.59 -10.01 -15.95
N ALA A 112 -7.21 -9.99 -14.78
CA ALA A 112 -6.57 -10.33 -13.50
C ALA A 112 -7.09 -11.68 -12.99
N LEU A 113 -6.17 -12.55 -12.56
CA LEU A 113 -6.50 -13.76 -11.81
C LEU A 113 -6.19 -13.49 -10.33
N ALA A 114 -7.20 -13.54 -9.49
CA ALA A 114 -7.06 -13.23 -8.07
C ALA A 114 -7.83 -14.23 -7.20
N SER A 115 -7.34 -14.45 -5.98
CA SER A 115 -8.11 -15.19 -4.99
C SER A 115 -9.32 -14.37 -4.51
N GLU A 116 -10.46 -15.02 -4.28
CA GLU A 116 -11.65 -14.37 -3.70
C GLU A 116 -11.35 -13.65 -2.35
N TYR A 117 -10.32 -14.07 -1.65
CA TYR A 117 -9.89 -13.46 -0.38
C TYR A 117 -9.10 -12.16 -0.57
N ALA A 118 -8.55 -11.93 -1.76
CA ALA A 118 -7.77 -10.75 -2.09
C ALA A 118 -8.59 -9.64 -2.77
N MET A 119 -9.91 -9.76 -2.75
CA MET A 119 -10.84 -8.89 -3.46
C MET A 119 -12.03 -8.48 -2.60
N THR A 120 -12.67 -7.38 -3.00
CA THR A 120 -13.95 -6.91 -2.46
C THR A 120 -14.79 -6.25 -3.56
N LYS A 121 -16.09 -6.06 -3.29
CA LYS A 121 -16.97 -5.34 -4.22
C LYS A 121 -16.63 -3.85 -4.22
N VAL A 122 -16.68 -3.22 -5.40
CA VAL A 122 -16.50 -1.77 -5.51
C VAL A 122 -17.72 -1.07 -4.94
N PRO A 123 -17.55 -0.12 -4.00
CA PRO A 123 -18.66 0.72 -3.52
C PRO A 123 -19.32 1.51 -4.66
N ALA A 124 -20.62 1.77 -4.54
CA ALA A 124 -21.40 2.41 -5.61
C ALA A 124 -20.92 3.83 -5.95
N ASN A 125 -20.40 4.55 -4.96
CA ASN A 125 -19.90 5.92 -5.07
C ASN A 125 -18.41 6.04 -5.44
N MET A 126 -17.74 4.93 -5.77
CA MET A 126 -16.32 4.90 -6.13
C MET A 126 -16.14 4.68 -7.62
N SER A 127 -15.31 5.51 -8.26
CA SER A 127 -14.92 5.32 -9.66
C SER A 127 -14.01 4.09 -9.81
N LYS A 128 -13.86 3.60 -11.04
CA LYS A 128 -12.97 2.46 -11.32
C LYS A 128 -11.49 2.78 -11.06
N GLU A 129 -11.09 4.01 -11.33
CA GLU A 129 -9.73 4.50 -11.11
C GLU A 129 -9.40 4.59 -9.61
N GLU A 130 -10.32 5.15 -8.82
CA GLU A 130 -10.19 5.18 -7.35
C GLU A 130 -10.14 3.78 -6.77
N ALA A 131 -11.04 2.89 -7.21
CA ALA A 131 -11.09 1.51 -6.77
C ALA A 131 -9.79 0.75 -7.06
N ALA A 132 -9.20 0.94 -8.25
CA ALA A 132 -7.95 0.32 -8.62
C ALA A 132 -6.77 0.77 -7.76
N ALA A 133 -6.76 2.00 -7.25
CA ALA A 133 -5.64 2.57 -6.47
C ALA A 133 -5.81 2.46 -4.94
N PHE A 134 -6.81 1.72 -4.48
CA PHE A 134 -7.23 1.78 -3.08
C PHE A 134 -6.73 0.60 -2.23
N THR A 135 -6.77 -0.61 -2.77
CA THR A 135 -6.70 -1.85 -1.99
C THR A 135 -5.35 -2.04 -1.29
N ILE A 136 -4.23 -1.84 -1.99
CA ILE A 136 -2.90 -2.07 -1.41
C ILE A 136 -2.58 -1.02 -0.34
N ALA A 137 -2.76 0.27 -0.64
CA ALA A 137 -2.41 1.32 0.29
C ALA A 137 -3.27 1.27 1.55
N TYR A 138 -4.58 1.18 1.38
CA TYR A 138 -5.53 1.09 2.49
C TYR A 138 -5.37 -0.21 3.28
N GLY A 139 -5.31 -1.36 2.58
CA GLY A 139 -5.13 -2.67 3.21
C GLY A 139 -3.84 -2.76 4.02
N THR A 140 -2.73 -2.18 3.52
CA THR A 140 -1.45 -2.10 4.26
C THR A 140 -1.62 -1.34 5.57
N VAL A 141 -2.24 -0.17 5.51
CA VAL A 141 -2.44 0.67 6.70
C VAL A 141 -3.41 0.03 7.68
N TRP A 142 -4.54 -0.48 7.18
CA TRP A 142 -5.52 -1.15 8.02
C TRP A 142 -4.91 -2.35 8.75
N HIS A 143 -4.25 -3.24 8.00
CA HIS A 143 -3.59 -4.40 8.58
C HIS A 143 -2.52 -4.01 9.60
N GLY A 144 -1.68 -3.03 9.26
CA GLY A 144 -0.58 -2.58 10.13
C GLY A 144 -1.06 -1.83 11.37
N LEU A 145 -1.87 -0.82 11.20
CA LEU A 145 -2.24 0.09 12.28
C LEU A 145 -3.42 -0.43 13.12
N VAL A 146 -4.48 -0.90 12.44
CA VAL A 146 -5.70 -1.30 13.14
C VAL A 146 -5.58 -2.73 13.65
N HIS A 147 -5.22 -3.66 12.79
CA HIS A 147 -5.23 -5.09 13.11
C HIS A 147 -4.03 -5.49 14.00
N LEU A 148 -2.81 -5.12 13.61
CA LEU A 148 -1.59 -5.56 14.30
C LEU A 148 -1.17 -4.60 15.42
N ALA A 149 -1.08 -3.30 15.13
CA ALA A 149 -0.68 -2.31 16.13
C ALA A 149 -1.82 -1.94 17.08
N GLN A 150 -3.09 -2.23 16.73
CA GLN A 150 -4.27 -1.98 17.59
C GLN A 150 -4.28 -0.53 18.11
N ILE A 151 -4.22 0.43 17.18
CA ILE A 151 -4.19 1.87 17.49
C ILE A 151 -5.41 2.27 18.32
N ARG A 152 -5.22 3.25 19.21
CA ARG A 152 -6.25 3.70 20.16
C ARG A 152 -6.40 5.22 20.14
N ARG A 153 -7.61 5.68 20.42
CA ARG A 153 -7.90 7.12 20.56
C ARG A 153 -6.97 7.79 21.58
N GLY A 154 -6.46 8.97 21.24
CA GLY A 154 -5.57 9.76 22.08
C GLY A 154 -4.09 9.36 22.01
N GLU A 155 -3.75 8.33 21.22
CA GLU A 155 -2.35 8.01 20.95
C GLU A 155 -1.75 8.98 19.93
N THR A 156 -0.42 9.10 19.97
CA THR A 156 0.37 9.86 19.00
C THR A 156 0.98 8.94 17.96
N ILE A 157 0.94 9.35 16.70
CA ILE A 157 1.55 8.60 15.60
C ILE A 157 2.50 9.47 14.78
N LEU A 158 3.71 8.94 14.52
CA LEU A 158 4.63 9.47 13.54
C LEU A 158 4.46 8.73 12.21
N ILE A 159 4.15 9.46 11.13
CA ILE A 159 3.97 8.90 9.79
C ILE A 159 5.08 9.42 8.87
N HIS A 160 5.96 8.52 8.42
CA HIS A 160 6.98 8.85 7.42
C HIS A 160 6.43 8.81 5.99
N ALA A 161 7.03 9.61 5.09
CA ALA A 161 6.59 9.75 3.70
C ALA A 161 5.08 10.04 3.57
N ALA A 162 4.56 10.90 4.41
CA ALA A 162 3.14 11.09 4.67
C ALA A 162 2.30 11.52 3.44
N ALA A 163 2.91 12.14 2.42
CA ALA A 163 2.24 12.51 1.17
C ALA A 163 2.33 11.41 0.08
N GLY A 164 2.78 10.20 0.41
CA GLY A 164 2.68 9.03 -0.45
C GLY A 164 1.35 8.28 -0.25
N GLY A 165 0.99 7.35 -1.14
CA GLY A 165 -0.29 6.63 -1.09
C GLY A 165 -0.59 6.00 0.28
N VAL A 166 0.36 5.24 0.86
CA VAL A 166 0.21 4.66 2.20
C VAL A 166 0.12 5.75 3.27
N GLY A 167 0.93 6.83 3.17
CA GLY A 167 0.92 7.93 4.12
C GLY A 167 -0.41 8.67 4.16
N LEU A 168 -1.01 8.94 2.99
CA LEU A 168 -2.33 9.58 2.88
C LEU A 168 -3.44 8.73 3.51
N CYS A 169 -3.42 7.42 3.27
CA CYS A 169 -4.33 6.48 3.93
C CYS A 169 -4.10 6.44 5.45
N ALA A 170 -2.84 6.45 5.87
CA ALA A 170 -2.49 6.39 7.29
C ALA A 170 -2.98 7.62 8.06
N ILE A 171 -2.84 8.83 7.50
CA ILE A 171 -3.35 10.05 8.11
C ILE A 171 -4.87 9.94 8.31
N GLN A 172 -5.61 9.56 7.27
CA GLN A 172 -7.08 9.46 7.33
C GLN A 172 -7.54 8.43 8.37
N ILE A 173 -6.90 7.25 8.40
CA ILE A 173 -7.21 6.21 9.40
C ILE A 173 -6.85 6.70 10.81
N ALA A 174 -5.67 7.30 11.01
CA ALA A 174 -5.26 7.82 12.30
C ALA A 174 -6.23 8.89 12.82
N GLN A 175 -6.62 9.85 11.98
CA GLN A 175 -7.61 10.88 12.32
C GLN A 175 -8.97 10.26 12.68
N ARG A 176 -9.43 9.30 11.92
CA ARG A 176 -10.68 8.58 12.18
C ARG A 176 -10.70 7.86 13.53
N PHE A 177 -9.57 7.27 13.89
CA PHE A 177 -9.41 6.63 15.21
C PHE A 177 -9.10 7.62 16.33
N GLY A 178 -8.98 8.92 16.02
CA GLY A 178 -8.73 9.97 17.00
C GLY A 178 -7.31 9.99 17.54
N LEU A 179 -6.32 9.62 16.70
CA LEU A 179 -4.90 9.78 17.02
C LEU A 179 -4.43 11.21 16.70
N GLU A 180 -3.41 11.64 17.43
CA GLU A 180 -2.67 12.86 17.12
C GLU A 180 -1.54 12.54 16.15
N VAL A 181 -1.58 13.18 14.96
CA VAL A 181 -0.69 12.87 13.85
C VAL A 181 0.47 13.86 13.77
N PHE A 182 1.69 13.34 13.71
CA PHE A 182 2.89 14.05 13.29
C PHE A 182 3.48 13.40 12.04
N CYS A 183 3.87 14.22 11.05
CA CYS A 183 4.24 13.73 9.73
C CYS A 183 5.64 14.16 9.29
N THR A 184 6.26 13.36 8.41
CA THR A 184 7.44 13.83 7.66
C THR A 184 7.15 13.90 6.17
N VAL A 185 7.52 15.03 5.57
CA VAL A 185 7.38 15.31 4.14
C VAL A 185 8.61 16.03 3.57
N SER A 186 8.80 15.95 2.25
CA SER A 186 10.05 16.39 1.61
C SER A 186 10.01 17.77 0.95
N SER A 187 8.83 18.38 0.78
CA SER A 187 8.68 19.66 0.09
C SER A 187 7.53 20.49 0.67
N GLN A 188 7.55 21.80 0.40
CA GLN A 188 6.46 22.71 0.81
C GLN A 188 5.15 22.35 0.11
N GLU A 189 5.18 22.04 -1.19
CA GLU A 189 4.01 21.59 -1.94
C GLU A 189 3.29 20.41 -1.27
N LYS A 190 4.04 19.43 -0.77
CA LYS A 190 3.49 18.29 -0.03
C LYS A 190 2.92 18.68 1.32
N ARG A 191 3.54 19.66 2.00
CA ARG A 191 2.98 20.20 3.26
C ARG A 191 1.66 20.89 3.01
N ASP A 192 1.59 21.71 1.96
CA ASP A 192 0.38 22.43 1.56
C ASP A 192 -0.73 21.45 1.19
N TYR A 193 -0.39 20.39 0.43
CA TYR A 193 -1.34 19.35 0.10
C TYR A 193 -1.95 18.67 1.34
N LEU A 194 -1.12 18.26 2.31
CA LEU A 194 -1.60 17.65 3.56
C LEU A 194 -2.41 18.62 4.42
N HIS A 195 -2.01 19.88 4.43
CA HIS A 195 -2.74 20.91 5.19
C HIS A 195 -4.12 21.17 4.61
N TYR A 196 -4.20 21.48 3.32
CA TYR A 196 -5.47 21.88 2.69
C TYR A 196 -6.42 20.73 2.41
N ASN A 197 -5.91 19.52 2.15
CA ASN A 197 -6.75 18.38 1.78
C ASN A 197 -7.04 17.41 2.93
N LEU A 198 -6.16 17.35 3.94
CA LEU A 198 -6.32 16.42 5.07
C LEU A 198 -6.33 17.12 6.42
N GLY A 199 -6.31 18.45 6.46
CA GLY A 199 -6.41 19.22 7.70
C GLY A 199 -5.22 19.05 8.65
N VAL A 200 -4.06 18.56 8.17
CA VAL A 200 -2.87 18.40 9.03
C VAL A 200 -2.26 19.79 9.31
N PRO A 201 -2.13 20.22 10.57
CA PRO A 201 -1.50 21.49 10.90
C PRO A 201 -0.03 21.54 10.45
N TYR A 202 0.46 22.72 10.02
CA TYR A 202 1.85 22.87 9.57
C TYR A 202 2.87 22.54 10.66
N GLU A 203 2.56 22.84 11.92
CA GLU A 203 3.37 22.52 13.09
C GLU A 203 3.48 21.02 13.38
N ASN A 204 2.59 20.21 12.80
CA ASN A 204 2.61 18.76 12.89
C ASN A 204 3.45 18.12 11.77
N MET A 205 4.21 18.90 11.01
CA MET A 205 4.97 18.41 9.86
C MET A 205 6.43 18.82 9.93
N ALA A 206 7.34 17.86 9.73
CA ALA A 206 8.78 18.10 9.64
C ALA A 206 9.35 17.69 8.29
N ASN A 207 10.55 18.22 7.97
CA ASN A 207 11.25 17.88 6.75
C ASN A 207 11.86 16.47 6.84
N SER A 208 11.45 15.57 5.94
CA SER A 208 11.91 14.17 5.89
C SER A 208 13.38 14.00 5.44
N ARG A 209 14.02 15.03 4.87
CA ARG A 209 15.38 14.96 4.32
C ARG A 209 16.47 14.99 5.40
N SER A 210 16.16 15.38 6.63
CA SER A 210 17.08 15.46 7.73
C SER A 210 16.53 14.74 8.96
N ILE A 211 17.23 13.70 9.39
CA ILE A 211 16.89 12.93 10.60
C ILE A 211 16.87 13.86 11.81
N ALA A 212 17.90 14.70 11.98
CA ALA A 212 17.98 15.64 13.10
C ALA A 212 16.76 16.59 13.13
N THR A 213 16.33 17.09 11.96
CA THR A 213 15.23 18.05 11.87
C THR A 213 13.90 17.42 12.28
N TRP A 214 13.55 16.23 11.77
CA TRP A 214 12.28 15.63 12.13
C TRP A 214 12.27 15.04 13.54
N LEU A 215 13.42 14.53 14.04
CA LEU A 215 13.55 14.09 15.43
C LEU A 215 13.36 15.26 16.40
N GLN A 216 14.01 16.40 16.16
CA GLN A 216 13.87 17.58 17.02
C GLN A 216 12.44 18.12 16.95
N GLY A 217 11.89 18.29 15.74
CA GLY A 217 10.50 18.73 15.57
C GLY A 217 9.48 17.81 16.25
N GLY A 218 9.69 16.49 16.17
CA GLY A 218 8.88 15.50 16.87
C GLY A 218 8.98 15.59 18.38
N ARG A 219 10.19 15.76 18.94
CA ARG A 219 10.39 15.97 20.38
C ARG A 219 9.71 17.24 20.89
N ASP A 220 9.86 18.35 20.18
CA ASP A 220 9.23 19.63 20.55
C ASP A 220 7.70 19.53 20.49
N TRP A 221 7.19 18.79 19.50
CA TRP A 221 5.77 18.53 19.34
C TRP A 221 5.21 17.64 20.47
N LEU A 222 5.93 16.58 20.85
CA LEU A 222 5.59 15.68 21.95
C LEU A 222 5.67 16.38 23.32
N ALA A 223 6.70 17.20 23.54
CA ALA A 223 6.88 17.93 24.79
C ALA A 223 5.67 18.84 25.12
N LYS A 224 5.09 19.49 24.11
CA LYS A 224 3.85 20.28 24.27
C LYS A 224 2.64 19.43 24.70
N ARG A 225 2.73 18.09 24.61
CA ARG A 225 1.70 17.12 24.97
C ARG A 225 2.04 16.33 26.24
N GLY A 226 3.18 16.65 26.87
CA GLY A 226 3.66 15.93 28.04
C GLY A 226 4.07 14.48 27.75
N LYS A 227 4.54 14.21 26.49
CA LYS A 227 4.95 12.86 26.06
C LYS A 227 6.45 12.83 25.74
N ASP A 228 7.09 11.66 26.00
CA ASP A 228 8.51 11.44 25.79
C ASP A 228 8.82 10.72 24.47
N GLY A 229 7.81 10.18 23.78
CA GLY A 229 7.93 9.46 22.53
C GLY A 229 6.58 9.23 21.85
N PHE A 230 6.62 8.75 20.62
CA PHE A 230 5.42 8.39 19.88
C PHE A 230 4.88 7.03 20.33
N ASP A 231 3.57 6.92 20.48
CA ASP A 231 2.92 5.63 20.78
C ASP A 231 3.02 4.68 19.59
N VAL A 232 2.97 5.23 18.36
CA VAL A 232 3.07 4.47 17.10
C VAL A 232 3.99 5.19 16.12
N VAL A 233 4.80 4.43 15.39
CA VAL A 233 5.55 4.91 14.22
C VAL A 233 5.19 4.07 13.02
N LEU A 234 4.69 4.69 11.94
CA LEU A 234 4.57 4.05 10.63
C LEU A 234 5.80 4.40 9.79
N ASN A 235 6.67 3.41 9.62
CA ASN A 235 7.95 3.57 8.96
C ASN A 235 7.95 3.08 7.52
N SER A 236 8.57 3.88 6.65
CA SER A 236 8.93 3.55 5.27
C SER A 236 10.38 3.89 4.95
N LEU A 237 11.15 4.30 5.96
CA LEU A 237 12.55 4.70 5.85
C LEU A 237 13.49 3.53 6.11
N GLN A 238 14.79 3.73 5.88
CA GLN A 238 15.82 2.69 5.89
C GLN A 238 17.05 3.15 6.66
N GLY A 239 17.86 2.19 7.10
CA GLY A 239 19.16 2.45 7.73
C GLY A 239 19.06 3.32 8.98
N ALA A 240 19.88 4.37 9.08
CA ALA A 240 19.91 5.24 10.25
C ALA A 240 18.55 5.92 10.54
N ALA A 241 17.75 6.18 9.51
CA ALA A 241 16.43 6.79 9.69
C ALA A 241 15.40 5.79 10.27
N LEU A 242 15.51 4.50 9.94
CA LEU A 242 14.71 3.43 10.57
C LEU A 242 15.06 3.34 12.07
N GLN A 243 16.34 3.27 12.41
CA GLN A 243 16.80 3.22 13.81
C GLN A 243 16.32 4.47 14.59
N ALA A 244 16.44 5.65 14.01
CA ALA A 244 15.95 6.89 14.61
C ALA A 244 14.43 6.86 14.89
N GLY A 245 13.64 6.21 14.02
CA GLY A 245 12.22 5.98 14.22
C GLY A 245 11.93 5.05 15.41
N ILE A 246 12.73 4.00 15.59
CA ILE A 246 12.64 3.12 16.76
C ILE A 246 12.98 3.90 18.05
N ASP A 247 14.03 4.71 18.00
CA ASP A 247 14.45 5.51 19.16
C ASP A 247 13.44 6.58 19.56
N ALA A 248 12.62 7.04 18.58
CA ALA A 248 11.55 8.02 18.81
C ALA A 248 10.28 7.44 19.45
N LEU A 249 10.17 6.12 19.59
CA LEU A 249 9.03 5.49 20.27
C LEU A 249 9.02 5.76 21.78
N ALA A 250 7.83 5.85 22.33
CA ALA A 250 7.57 5.77 23.76
C ALA A 250 7.81 4.34 24.30
N TYR A 251 7.79 4.18 25.62
CA TYR A 251 7.68 2.86 26.25
C TYR A 251 6.41 2.16 25.77
N LEU A 252 6.50 0.84 25.50
CA LEU A 252 5.41 0.00 24.97
C LEU A 252 4.93 0.42 23.57
N GLY A 253 5.66 1.27 22.88
CA GLY A 253 5.32 1.76 21.54
C GLY A 253 5.33 0.68 20.47
N ARG A 254 4.70 0.95 19.34
CA ARG A 254 4.63 0.04 18.20
C ARG A 254 5.28 0.65 16.97
N PHE A 255 6.28 -0.05 16.45
CA PHE A 255 6.95 0.29 15.20
C PHE A 255 6.38 -0.54 14.07
N VAL A 256 5.60 0.07 13.21
CA VAL A 256 4.97 -0.58 12.05
C VAL A 256 5.82 -0.28 10.82
N ASP A 257 6.48 -1.29 10.29
CA ASP A 257 7.45 -1.15 9.20
C ASP A 257 6.93 -1.74 7.89
N ILE A 258 6.85 -0.89 6.89
CA ILE A 258 6.55 -1.26 5.49
C ILE A 258 7.78 -1.23 4.60
N SER A 259 8.95 -0.90 5.14
CA SER A 259 10.20 -0.90 4.37
C SER A 259 10.64 -2.34 4.04
N LYS A 260 11.39 -2.50 2.96
CA LYS A 260 11.81 -3.82 2.48
C LYS A 260 13.33 -3.99 2.43
N ARG A 261 14.02 -2.91 2.13
CA ARG A 261 15.45 -2.99 1.80
C ARG A 261 16.28 -3.56 2.93
N ASP A 262 16.09 -3.09 4.16
CA ASP A 262 16.88 -3.55 5.31
C ASP A 262 16.52 -4.99 5.68
N HIS A 263 15.25 -5.39 5.51
CA HIS A 263 14.82 -6.78 5.71
C HIS A 263 15.47 -7.72 4.72
N LEU A 264 15.47 -7.37 3.42
CA LEU A 264 16.08 -8.20 2.36
C LEU A 264 17.60 -8.25 2.44
N ALA A 265 18.23 -7.15 2.89
CA ALA A 265 19.67 -7.07 3.09
C ALA A 265 20.14 -7.75 4.38
N GLY A 266 19.25 -8.15 5.28
CA GLY A 266 19.61 -8.65 6.60
C GLY A 266 20.38 -7.62 7.45
N THR A 267 20.01 -6.33 7.32
CA THR A 267 20.70 -5.23 8.02
C THR A 267 20.58 -5.41 9.54
N PRO A 268 21.70 -5.39 10.30
CA PRO A 268 21.65 -5.45 11.75
C PRO A 268 20.89 -4.28 12.37
N MET A 269 20.14 -4.54 13.42
CA MET A 269 19.39 -3.54 14.18
C MET A 269 19.88 -3.48 15.62
N LEU A 270 19.94 -2.27 16.20
CA LEU A 270 20.34 -2.10 17.59
C LEU A 270 19.24 -2.54 18.55
N MET A 271 19.56 -3.49 19.41
CA MET A 271 18.63 -4.03 20.41
C MET A 271 18.29 -3.06 21.55
N SER A 272 19.04 -1.97 21.71
CA SER A 272 18.82 -0.97 22.77
C SER A 272 17.41 -0.37 22.76
N GLY A 273 16.80 -0.18 21.57
CA GLY A 273 15.44 0.30 21.45
C GLY A 273 14.39 -0.61 22.11
N PHE A 274 14.65 -1.92 22.18
CA PHE A 274 13.77 -2.89 22.79
C PHE A 274 13.76 -2.84 24.34
N ALA A 275 14.71 -2.12 24.97
CA ALA A 275 14.65 -1.86 26.41
C ALA A 275 13.39 -1.07 26.82
N LYS A 276 12.72 -0.42 25.89
CA LYS A 276 11.41 0.25 26.08
C LYS A 276 10.21 -0.70 25.95
N ALA A 277 10.42 -2.02 25.83
CA ALA A 277 9.40 -3.03 25.60
C ALA A 277 8.51 -2.74 24.36
N ILE A 278 9.12 -2.26 23.28
CA ILE A 278 8.41 -1.93 22.03
C ILE A 278 8.04 -3.20 21.26
N ASN A 279 7.04 -3.07 20.39
CA ASN A 279 6.69 -4.08 19.40
C ASN A 279 7.19 -3.63 18.01
N TYR A 280 7.97 -4.47 17.34
CA TYR A 280 8.34 -4.29 15.93
C TYR A 280 7.44 -5.15 15.05
N ILE A 281 6.74 -4.53 14.12
CA ILE A 281 5.71 -5.15 13.27
C ILE A 281 6.07 -4.93 11.81
N ALA A 282 6.60 -5.94 11.15
CA ALA A 282 6.87 -5.91 9.72
C ALA A 282 5.60 -6.23 8.92
N ILE A 283 5.28 -5.41 7.92
CA ILE A 283 4.08 -5.57 7.09
C ILE A 283 4.45 -6.01 5.67
N GLU A 284 3.81 -7.07 5.20
CA GLU A 284 3.90 -7.57 3.83
C GLU A 284 2.57 -8.22 3.40
N LEU A 285 1.72 -7.45 2.74
CA LEU A 285 0.42 -7.96 2.26
C LEU A 285 0.56 -9.09 1.23
N GLY A 286 1.61 -9.05 0.39
CA GLY A 286 1.85 -10.11 -0.59
C GLY A 286 2.10 -11.46 0.08
N LEU A 287 2.90 -11.49 1.15
CA LEU A 287 3.12 -12.71 1.93
C LEU A 287 1.88 -13.13 2.70
N LEU A 288 1.09 -12.18 3.20
CA LEU A 288 -0.19 -12.50 3.83
C LEU A 288 -1.13 -13.20 2.83
N GLY A 289 -1.27 -12.66 1.63
CA GLY A 289 -2.08 -13.26 0.57
C GLY A 289 -1.60 -14.63 0.13
N LEU A 290 -0.27 -14.86 0.10
CA LEU A 290 0.33 -16.12 -0.29
C LEU A 290 0.21 -17.22 0.77
N HIS A 291 0.48 -16.89 2.04
CA HIS A 291 0.60 -17.88 3.12
C HIS A 291 -0.65 -17.98 4.01
N ALA A 292 -1.53 -17.01 3.98
CA ALA A 292 -2.75 -17.00 4.77
C ALA A 292 -3.89 -16.23 4.04
N PRO A 293 -4.31 -16.69 2.84
CA PRO A 293 -5.24 -15.96 1.97
C PRO A 293 -6.56 -15.58 2.68
N GLN A 294 -7.12 -16.45 3.51
CA GLN A 294 -8.36 -16.15 4.25
C GLN A 294 -8.20 -14.92 5.17
N ARG A 295 -7.01 -14.71 5.73
CA ARG A 295 -6.71 -13.54 6.56
C ARG A 295 -6.56 -12.26 5.74
N MET A 296 -6.32 -12.36 4.43
CA MET A 296 -6.29 -11.21 3.53
C MET A 296 -7.69 -10.62 3.32
N ALA A 297 -8.73 -11.42 3.44
CA ALA A 297 -10.12 -10.98 3.26
C ALA A 297 -10.52 -9.86 4.23
N GLU A 298 -9.97 -9.85 5.45
CA GLU A 298 -10.33 -8.87 6.47
C GLU A 298 -9.85 -7.45 6.10
N PRO A 299 -8.56 -7.16 5.92
CA PRO A 299 -8.11 -5.82 5.54
C PRO A 299 -8.71 -5.34 4.21
N VAL A 300 -8.99 -6.26 3.28
CA VAL A 300 -9.63 -5.93 2.00
C VAL A 300 -11.11 -5.60 2.17
N SER A 301 -11.85 -6.30 3.03
CA SER A 301 -13.27 -6.06 3.27
C SER A 301 -13.55 -4.70 3.92
N TYR A 302 -12.67 -4.21 4.77
CA TYR A 302 -12.82 -2.91 5.43
C TYR A 302 -12.65 -1.70 4.50
N THR A 303 -12.25 -1.93 3.25
CA THR A 303 -12.23 -0.87 2.23
C THR A 303 -13.63 -0.26 1.98
N HIS A 304 -14.70 -0.98 2.33
CA HIS A 304 -16.07 -0.47 2.24
C HIS A 304 -16.39 0.65 3.24
N LEU A 305 -15.71 0.73 4.39
CA LEU A 305 -16.07 1.71 5.44
C LEU A 305 -15.91 3.17 5.01
N ARG A 306 -15.01 3.46 4.08
CA ARG A 306 -14.84 4.82 3.56
C ARG A 306 -15.98 5.24 2.63
N ALA A 307 -16.58 4.30 1.93
CA ALA A 307 -17.58 4.59 0.91
C ALA A 307 -18.95 4.99 1.49
N HIS A 308 -19.28 4.53 2.69
CA HIS A 308 -20.55 4.83 3.34
C HIS A 308 -20.55 6.13 4.16
N GLU A 309 -19.39 6.80 4.34
CA GLU A 309 -19.26 7.93 5.27
C GLU A 309 -19.16 9.30 4.59
N THR A 310 -19.06 9.36 3.27
CA THR A 310 -19.14 10.62 2.53
C THR A 310 -20.58 11.17 2.40
N ASP A 311 -21.58 10.37 2.74
CA ASP A 311 -22.99 10.78 2.71
C ASP A 311 -23.51 11.36 4.03
N SER A 312 -22.64 11.61 5.02
CA SER A 312 -23.03 12.06 6.38
C SER A 312 -22.47 13.41 6.79
N TYR A 313 -22.06 14.28 5.81
CA TYR A 313 -21.71 15.67 6.11
C TYR A 313 -22.34 16.63 5.10
#